data_2e934d6b8e927fdeec9446e8784287c2
#
_entry.id   2e934d6b8e927fdeec9446e8784287c2
#
_cell.length_a   1.000
_cell.length_b   1.000
_cell.length_c   1.000
_cell.angle_alpha   90.00
_cell.angle_beta   90.00
_cell.angle_gamma   90.00
#
_symmetry.space_group_name_H-M   'P 1'
#
loop_
_entity.id
_entity.type
_entity.pdbx_description
1 polymer ?
#
loop_
_entity_poly.entity_id
_entity_poly.type
_entity_poly.pdbx_seq_one_letter_code
_entity_poly.pdbx_strand_id
1 'polypeptide(L)'
;AQWKGYSVYYCPTALCKHVGSGTSGGKYSDFKVELSARNSIFLLYKNFPLGLKILNFLPFLLGILIKALYFQKKSYGKAYRKGIFKGLKERKEMKKVDFRGVPLGRMLRIEGRLFKNCFVYLSERKRRRKGLRSDAV
;
A
#
# COMPACT_ATOMS: atom_id res chain seq x y z
N ALA A 1 10.99 10.42 -2.17
CA ALA A 1 12.35 10.23 -2.68
C ALA A 1 12.36 10.05 -4.20
N GLN A 2 11.78 8.99 -4.78
CA GLN A 2 11.85 8.66 -6.22
C GLN A 2 11.31 9.75 -7.16
N TRP A 3 10.23 10.45 -6.80
CA TRP A 3 9.70 11.58 -7.57
C TRP A 3 10.71 12.73 -7.74
N LYS A 4 11.58 12.93 -6.74
CA LYS A 4 12.64 13.93 -6.78
C LYS A 4 13.97 13.39 -7.33
N GLY A 5 14.01 12.14 -7.80
CA GLY A 5 15.19 11.52 -8.40
C GLY A 5 16.17 10.88 -7.44
N TYR A 6 15.85 10.84 -6.15
CA TYR A 6 16.70 10.15 -5.16
C TYR A 6 16.62 8.63 -5.31
N SER A 7 17.75 7.97 -5.15
CA SER A 7 17.84 6.53 -5.08
C SER A 7 17.48 6.03 -3.67
N VAL A 8 16.97 4.80 -3.60
CA VAL A 8 16.69 4.09 -2.36
C VAL A 8 17.52 2.83 -2.37
N TYR A 9 18.34 2.66 -1.35
CA TYR A 9 19.23 1.51 -1.20
C TYR A 9 18.76 0.62 -0.06
N TYR A 10 18.90 -0.68 -0.24
CA TYR A 10 18.71 -1.68 0.79
C TYR A 10 20.07 -2.03 1.37
N CYS A 11 20.20 -1.99 2.71
CA CYS A 11 21.40 -2.39 3.41
C CYS A 11 21.16 -3.76 4.09
N PRO A 12 21.67 -4.87 3.53
CA PRO A 12 21.38 -6.22 4.05
C PRO A 12 22.00 -6.50 5.41
N THR A 13 23.02 -5.75 5.79
CA THR A 13 23.72 -5.90 7.09
C THR A 13 23.07 -5.09 8.21
N ALA A 14 22.16 -4.18 7.89
CA ALA A 14 21.41 -3.41 8.89
C ALA A 14 20.28 -4.27 9.46
N LEU A 15 20.55 -4.97 10.55
CA LEU A 15 19.60 -5.84 11.24
C LEU A 15 18.90 -5.11 12.38
N CYS A 16 17.58 -5.22 12.43
CA CYS A 16 16.78 -4.71 13.53
C CYS A 16 15.85 -5.82 14.04
N LYS A 17 15.89 -6.07 15.35
CA LYS A 17 14.89 -6.94 16.00
C LYS A 17 13.65 -6.13 16.33
N HIS A 18 12.53 -6.51 15.75
CA HIS A 18 11.26 -5.84 15.95
C HIS A 18 10.27 -6.76 16.66
N VAL A 19 9.79 -6.32 17.84
CA VAL A 19 8.69 -7.00 18.55
C VAL A 19 7.38 -6.62 17.86
N GLY A 20 6.91 -7.51 17.00
CA GLY A 20 5.67 -7.30 16.24
C GLY A 20 4.46 -7.16 17.16
N SER A 21 3.73 -6.06 17.02
CA SER A 21 2.47 -5.82 17.73
C SER A 21 2.57 -5.66 19.25
N GLY A 22 3.76 -5.40 19.82
CA GLY A 22 3.97 -5.26 21.25
C GLY A 22 3.07 -4.20 21.93
N THR A 23 2.82 -3.07 21.25
CA THR A 23 2.01 -1.97 21.79
C THR A 23 0.55 -1.94 21.31
N SER A 24 0.20 -2.64 20.26
CA SER A 24 -1.11 -2.49 19.58
C SER A 24 -1.92 -3.80 19.50
N GLY A 25 -1.58 -4.80 20.36
CA GLY A 25 -2.26 -6.10 20.36
C GLY A 25 -2.01 -6.88 19.05
N GLY A 26 -2.62 -8.01 18.86
CA GLY A 26 -2.40 -8.96 17.78
C GLY A 26 -2.22 -8.42 16.36
N LYS A 27 -2.19 -9.30 15.38
CA LYS A 27 -1.96 -8.98 13.96
C LYS A 27 -2.95 -7.94 13.42
N TYR A 28 -4.21 -8.00 13.82
CA TYR A 28 -5.28 -7.06 13.47
C TYR A 28 -5.97 -6.54 14.72
N SER A 29 -6.36 -5.27 14.68
CA SER A 29 -7.28 -4.61 15.61
C SER A 29 -8.06 -3.55 14.84
N ASP A 30 -9.20 -3.10 15.36
CA ASP A 30 -10.00 -2.04 14.73
C ASP A 30 -9.16 -0.80 14.45
N PHE A 31 -8.34 -0.40 15.42
CA PHE A 31 -7.42 0.74 15.27
C PHE A 31 -6.47 0.56 14.10
N LYS A 32 -5.79 -0.60 14.01
CA LYS A 32 -4.83 -0.86 12.92
C LYS A 32 -5.49 -0.89 11.56
N VAL A 33 -6.66 -1.50 11.47
CA VAL A 33 -7.41 -1.63 10.22
C VAL A 33 -7.95 -0.28 9.76
N GLU A 34 -8.55 0.51 10.67
CA GLU A 34 -9.00 1.88 10.40
C GLU A 34 -7.84 2.75 9.93
N LEU A 35 -6.72 2.76 10.66
CA LEU A 35 -5.54 3.54 10.33
C LEU A 35 -4.94 3.15 8.99
N SER A 36 -4.82 1.85 8.70
CA SER A 36 -4.31 1.34 7.43
C SER A 36 -5.19 1.74 6.26
N ALA A 37 -6.51 1.65 6.41
CA ALA A 37 -7.47 2.04 5.38
C ALA A 37 -7.39 3.55 5.10
N ARG A 38 -7.39 4.39 6.14
CA ARG A 38 -7.23 5.84 6.05
C ARG A 38 -5.92 6.22 5.35
N ASN A 39 -4.82 5.65 5.79
CA ASN A 39 -3.50 5.96 5.24
C ASN A 39 -3.36 5.52 3.77
N SER A 40 -4.07 4.49 3.32
CA SER A 40 -4.11 4.12 1.91
C SER A 40 -4.66 5.26 1.04
N ILE A 41 -5.73 5.93 1.49
CA ILE A 41 -6.30 7.11 0.80
C ILE A 41 -5.32 8.29 0.83
N PHE A 42 -4.68 8.56 1.96
CA PHE A 42 -3.69 9.62 2.09
C PHE A 42 -2.50 9.42 1.16
N LEU A 43 -2.03 8.19 1.03
CA LEU A 43 -0.92 7.81 0.17
C LEU A 43 -1.23 8.11 -1.30
N LEU A 44 -2.46 7.77 -1.73
CA LEU A 44 -2.96 8.08 -3.05
C LEU A 44 -3.07 9.59 -3.30
N TYR A 45 -3.70 10.28 -2.36
CA TYR A 45 -3.93 11.71 -2.49
C TYR A 45 -2.62 12.49 -2.54
N LYS A 46 -1.67 12.15 -1.66
CA LYS A 46 -0.41 12.85 -1.50
C LYS A 46 0.59 12.59 -2.62
N ASN A 47 0.73 11.31 -3.03
CA ASN A 47 1.89 10.88 -3.81
C ASN A 47 1.61 10.61 -5.29
N PHE A 48 0.37 10.75 -5.75
CA PHE A 48 0.05 10.52 -7.15
C PHE A 48 -0.37 11.82 -7.84
N PRO A 49 0.26 12.21 -8.97
CA PRO A 49 -0.24 13.28 -9.83
C PRO A 49 -1.58 12.87 -10.45
N LEU A 50 -2.36 13.85 -10.89
CA LEU A 50 -3.74 13.62 -11.35
C LEU A 50 -3.81 12.56 -12.47
N GLY A 51 -2.94 12.63 -13.47
CA GLY A 51 -2.91 11.66 -14.57
C GLY A 51 -2.73 10.22 -14.10
N LEU A 52 -1.80 9.99 -13.15
CA LEU A 52 -1.58 8.65 -12.59
C LEU A 52 -2.73 8.21 -11.66
N LYS A 53 -3.45 9.14 -11.03
CA LYS A 53 -4.68 8.79 -10.27
C LYS A 53 -5.76 8.26 -11.19
N ILE A 54 -5.94 8.88 -12.36
CA ILE A 54 -6.93 8.45 -13.36
C ILE A 54 -6.52 7.08 -13.91
N LEU A 55 -5.26 6.92 -14.31
CA LEU A 55 -4.73 5.65 -14.84
C LEU A 55 -4.88 4.49 -13.85
N ASN A 56 -4.62 4.75 -12.57
CA ASN A 56 -4.67 3.74 -11.51
C ASN A 56 -6.02 3.66 -10.78
N PHE A 57 -7.04 4.38 -11.24
CA PHE A 57 -8.33 4.42 -10.56
C PHE A 57 -8.94 3.02 -10.39
N LEU A 58 -8.99 2.24 -11.47
CA LEU A 58 -9.58 0.90 -11.46
C LEU A 58 -8.79 -0.08 -10.58
N PRO A 59 -7.46 -0.22 -10.69
CA PRO A 59 -6.67 -1.04 -9.77
C PRO A 59 -6.85 -0.65 -8.31
N PHE A 60 -6.94 0.64 -8.00
CA PHE A 60 -7.18 1.10 -6.63
C PHE A 60 -8.57 0.74 -6.13
N LEU A 61 -9.58 0.94 -6.92
CA LEU A 61 -10.96 0.58 -6.58
C LEU A 61 -11.04 -0.92 -6.30
N LEU A 62 -10.50 -1.74 -7.17
CA LEU A 62 -10.43 -3.20 -6.97
C LEU A 62 -9.67 -3.56 -5.69
N GLY A 63 -8.55 -2.92 -5.41
CA GLY A 63 -7.79 -3.12 -4.18
C GLY A 63 -8.58 -2.77 -2.93
N ILE A 64 -9.35 -1.69 -2.94
CA ILE A 64 -10.24 -1.29 -1.85
C ILE A 64 -11.35 -2.34 -1.65
N LEU A 65 -11.99 -2.78 -2.73
CA LEU A 65 -13.07 -3.77 -2.67
C LEU A 65 -12.58 -5.12 -2.13
N ILE A 66 -11.45 -5.63 -2.65
CA ILE A 66 -10.84 -6.88 -2.17
C ILE A 66 -10.52 -6.80 -0.68
N LYS A 67 -9.94 -5.69 -0.22
CA LYS A 67 -9.65 -5.48 1.20
C LYS A 67 -10.92 -5.34 2.03
N ALA A 68 -11.96 -4.69 1.52
CA ALA A 68 -13.24 -4.55 2.20
C ALA A 68 -13.87 -5.93 2.43
N LEU A 69 -13.90 -6.79 1.43
CA LEU A 69 -14.39 -8.17 1.54
C LEU A 69 -13.54 -9.00 2.49
N TYR A 70 -12.20 -8.86 2.41
CA TYR A 70 -11.28 -9.55 3.31
C TYR A 70 -11.51 -9.18 4.78
N PHE A 71 -11.59 -7.88 5.09
CA PHE A 71 -11.81 -7.41 6.45
C PHE A 71 -13.25 -7.65 6.95
N GLN A 72 -14.22 -7.70 6.03
CA GLN A 72 -15.58 -8.12 6.38
C GLN A 72 -15.57 -9.57 6.89
N LYS A 73 -14.88 -10.48 6.19
CA LYS A 73 -14.72 -11.89 6.63
C LYS A 73 -13.93 -12.05 7.92
N LYS A 74 -13.14 -11.07 8.31
CA LYS A 74 -12.33 -11.06 9.55
C LYS A 74 -12.98 -10.25 10.68
N SER A 75 -14.24 -9.88 10.56
CA SER A 75 -15.01 -9.06 11.53
C SER A 75 -14.52 -7.61 11.70
N TYR A 76 -13.60 -7.15 10.87
CA TYR A 76 -13.08 -5.77 10.88
C TYR A 76 -13.69 -4.87 9.80
N GLY A 77 -14.78 -5.28 9.16
CA GLY A 77 -15.38 -4.55 8.04
C GLY A 77 -15.84 -3.13 8.39
N LYS A 78 -16.38 -2.95 9.62
CA LYS A 78 -16.78 -1.62 10.11
C LYS A 78 -15.57 -0.68 10.23
N ALA A 79 -14.49 -1.15 10.86
CA ALA A 79 -13.26 -0.38 11.02
C ALA A 79 -12.63 -0.02 9.66
N TYR A 80 -12.62 -0.95 8.71
CA TYR A 80 -12.10 -0.70 7.38
C TYR A 80 -12.89 0.40 6.64
N ARG A 81 -14.22 0.31 6.61
CA ARG A 81 -15.07 1.33 5.99
C ARG A 81 -14.90 2.68 6.66
N LYS A 82 -14.91 2.73 7.99
CA LYS A 82 -14.66 3.96 8.77
C LYS A 82 -13.34 4.60 8.37
N GLY A 83 -12.27 3.82 8.23
CA GLY A 83 -10.96 4.29 7.79
C GLY A 83 -10.98 4.89 6.38
N ILE A 84 -11.66 4.24 5.41
CA ILE A 84 -11.83 4.77 4.06
C ILE A 84 -12.56 6.12 4.08
N PHE A 85 -13.71 6.22 4.77
CA PHE A 85 -14.48 7.49 4.88
C PHE A 85 -13.66 8.59 5.55
N LYS A 86 -12.97 8.27 6.64
CA LYS A 86 -12.09 9.22 7.33
C LYS A 86 -10.97 9.70 6.42
N GLY A 87 -10.34 8.78 5.68
CA GLY A 87 -9.32 9.12 4.69
C GLY A 87 -9.84 10.05 3.59
N LEU A 88 -11.05 9.80 3.08
CA LEU A 88 -11.68 10.65 2.07
C LEU A 88 -12.03 12.04 2.61
N LYS A 89 -12.48 12.14 3.86
CA LYS A 89 -12.81 13.41 4.51
C LYS A 89 -11.55 14.24 4.78
N GLU A 90 -10.55 13.64 5.39
CA GLU A 90 -9.34 14.31 5.89
C GLU A 90 -8.23 14.45 4.82
N ARG A 91 -8.38 13.88 3.61
CA ARG A 91 -7.30 13.88 2.59
C ARG A 91 -6.80 15.26 2.21
N LYS A 92 -7.64 16.30 2.32
CA LYS A 92 -7.27 17.68 1.96
C LYS A 92 -6.27 18.30 2.93
N GLU A 93 -6.19 17.79 4.16
CA GLU A 93 -5.22 18.20 5.18
C GLU A 93 -3.79 17.74 4.84
N MET A 94 -3.68 16.74 3.95
CA MET A 94 -2.39 16.20 3.53
C MET A 94 -1.70 17.10 2.51
N LYS A 95 -0.53 17.64 2.85
CA LYS A 95 0.30 18.36 1.90
C LYS A 95 0.70 17.45 0.74
N LYS A 96 0.27 17.79 -0.46
CA LYS A 96 0.61 17.04 -1.69
C LYS A 96 2.09 17.18 -2.02
N VAL A 97 2.63 16.13 -2.65
CA VAL A 97 3.95 16.23 -3.29
C VAL A 97 3.84 17.22 -4.46
N ASP A 98 4.80 18.11 -4.56
CA ASP A 98 4.92 18.98 -5.73
C ASP A 98 5.52 18.18 -6.89
N PHE A 99 4.75 18.06 -7.96
CA PHE A 99 5.13 17.36 -9.19
C PHE A 99 5.65 18.27 -10.28
N ARG A 100 5.71 19.60 -10.05
CA ARG A 100 6.28 20.55 -11.01
C ARG A 100 7.73 20.19 -11.27
N GLY A 101 8.13 20.21 -12.53
CA GLY A 101 9.48 19.86 -12.95
C GLY A 101 9.81 18.35 -12.90
N VAL A 102 8.85 17.47 -12.60
CA VAL A 102 9.07 16.03 -12.71
C VAL A 102 8.91 15.59 -14.16
N PRO A 103 9.97 15.07 -14.82
CA PRO A 103 9.90 14.65 -16.22
C PRO A 103 8.87 13.51 -16.41
N LEU A 104 8.12 13.56 -17.50
CA LEU A 104 7.13 12.53 -17.85
C LEU A 104 7.76 11.12 -17.89
N GLY A 105 8.97 10.99 -18.46
CA GLY A 105 9.70 9.71 -18.48
C GLY A 105 9.98 9.13 -17.11
N ARG A 106 10.17 9.98 -16.08
CA ARG A 106 10.27 9.52 -14.68
C ARG A 106 8.94 9.02 -14.14
N MET A 107 7.84 9.71 -14.45
CA MET A 107 6.50 9.27 -14.07
C MET A 107 6.19 7.90 -14.67
N LEU A 108 6.39 7.73 -15.96
CA LEU A 108 6.17 6.46 -16.66
C LEU A 108 7.07 5.33 -16.13
N ARG A 109 8.33 5.63 -15.81
CA ARG A 109 9.26 4.65 -15.22
C ARG A 109 8.80 4.18 -13.84
N ILE A 110 8.31 5.08 -13.00
CA ILE A 110 7.78 4.73 -11.68
C ILE A 110 6.52 3.87 -11.84
N GLU A 111 5.64 4.24 -12.75
CA GLU A 111 4.43 3.49 -13.06
C GLU A 111 4.75 2.08 -13.57
N GLY A 112 5.65 1.95 -14.52
CA GLY A 112 6.11 0.64 -15.01
C GLY A 112 6.71 -0.23 -13.91
N ARG A 113 7.45 0.37 -12.95
CA ARG A 113 7.95 -0.36 -11.78
C ARG A 113 6.83 -0.82 -10.84
N LEU A 114 5.78 -0.01 -10.64
CA LEU A 114 4.63 -0.40 -9.83
C LEU A 114 3.93 -1.62 -10.43
N PHE A 115 3.67 -1.62 -11.72
CA PHE A 115 3.10 -2.77 -12.42
C PHE A 115 4.01 -4.00 -12.33
N LYS A 116 5.30 -3.87 -12.65
CA LYS A 116 6.26 -4.96 -12.54
C LYS A 116 6.28 -5.55 -11.13
N ASN A 117 6.33 -4.70 -10.10
CA ASN A 117 6.37 -5.15 -8.71
C ASN A 117 5.08 -5.86 -8.29
N CYS A 118 3.93 -5.51 -8.86
CA CYS A 118 2.69 -6.24 -8.64
C CYS A 118 2.79 -7.70 -9.11
N PHE A 119 3.31 -7.92 -10.32
CA PHE A 119 3.53 -9.27 -10.85
C PHE A 119 4.59 -10.04 -10.06
N VAL A 120 5.70 -9.39 -9.71
CA VAL A 120 6.75 -10.00 -8.86
C VAL A 120 6.15 -10.44 -7.52
N TYR A 121 5.38 -9.57 -6.86
CA TYR A 121 4.72 -9.90 -5.59
C TYR A 121 3.79 -11.12 -5.72
N LEU A 122 2.98 -11.17 -6.77
CA LEU A 122 2.06 -12.28 -6.99
C LEU A 122 2.80 -13.60 -7.26
N SER A 123 3.88 -13.56 -8.05
CA SER A 123 4.70 -14.74 -8.35
C SER A 123 5.43 -15.26 -7.10
N GLU A 124 6.03 -14.37 -6.29
CA GLU A 124 6.67 -14.72 -5.03
C GLU A 124 5.68 -15.30 -4.01
N ARG A 125 4.48 -14.74 -3.94
CA ARG A 125 3.41 -15.28 -3.09
C ARG A 125 3.01 -16.70 -3.51
N LYS A 126 2.96 -16.96 -4.82
CA LYS A 126 2.68 -18.30 -5.37
C LYS A 126 3.80 -19.29 -5.04
N ARG A 127 5.08 -18.86 -5.18
CA ARG A 127 6.25 -19.68 -4.81
C ARG A 127 6.24 -20.07 -3.33
N ARG A 128 6.06 -19.10 -2.42
CA ARG A 128 6.00 -19.33 -0.97
C ARG A 128 4.89 -20.33 -0.59
N ARG A 129 3.72 -20.24 -1.24
CA ARG A 129 2.63 -21.20 -1.00
C ARG A 129 2.96 -22.62 -1.47
N LYS A 130 3.74 -22.75 -2.55
CA LYS A 130 4.20 -24.06 -3.04
C LYS A 130 5.30 -24.65 -2.15
N GLY A 131 6.28 -23.83 -1.71
CA GLY A 131 7.32 -24.24 -0.77
C GLY A 131 6.75 -24.74 0.55
N LEU A 132 5.85 -23.98 1.19
CA LEU A 132 5.18 -24.40 2.43
C LEU A 132 4.33 -25.68 2.29
N ARG A 133 3.91 -26.06 1.06
CA ARG A 133 3.25 -27.36 0.81
C ARG A 133 4.24 -28.50 0.64
N SER A 134 5.43 -28.23 0.17
CA SER A 134 6.50 -29.22 0.01
C SER A 134 7.10 -29.62 1.36
N ASP A 135 7.16 -28.69 2.32
CA ASP A 135 7.74 -28.93 3.64
C ASP A 135 6.72 -29.57 4.63
N ALA A 136 5.48 -29.79 4.19
CA ALA A 136 4.38 -30.38 4.99
C ALA A 136 4.06 -31.83 4.58
N VAL A 137 4.89 -32.45 3.74
CA VAL A 137 4.85 -33.87 3.33
C VAL A 137 6.10 -34.58 3.80
#